data_64113b4855582e63f6038002f8bad513
#
_entry.id   64113b4855582e63f6038002f8bad513
#
_cell.length_a   1.000
_cell.length_b   1.000
_cell.length_c   1.000
_cell.angle_alpha   90.00
_cell.angle_beta   90.00
_cell.angle_gamma   90.00
#
_symmetry.space_group_name_H-M   'P 1'
#
loop_
_entity.id
_entity.type
_entity.pdbx_description
1 polymer ?
#
loop_
_entity_poly.entity_id
_entity_poly.type
_entity_poly.pdbx_seq_one_letter_code
_entity_poly.pdbx_strand_id
1 'polypeptide(L)'
;GGTEYEMQEGNKTTVGTEITLYLNEDSLEFANEYRAREVLERYCSFMPVEIFLSKANAEPEYDTIDEDDVLDTDTVVEHITEEPKEGEEGEPKKKAKIVRRPVSISDTHPLWTKNPSECTKDDYIDFYRKVFMDYKEPLFWIHLNMDYPFNLKGILYFPKINTEYDSI
;
A
#
# COMPACT_ATOMS: atom_id res chain seq x y z
N GLY A 1 -5.23 10.70 -28.71
CA GLY A 1 -6.13 9.58 -28.80
C GLY A 1 -6.97 9.67 -30.08
N GLY A 2 -7.15 8.57 -30.76
CA GLY A 2 -8.01 8.49 -31.93
C GLY A 2 -9.48 8.66 -31.57
N THR A 3 -10.27 9.07 -32.53
CA THR A 3 -11.73 9.19 -32.41
C THR A 3 -12.44 7.93 -32.94
N GLU A 4 -11.68 6.98 -33.46
CA GLU A 4 -12.16 5.73 -34.02
C GLU A 4 -11.90 4.58 -33.06
N TYR A 5 -12.82 3.62 -33.01
CA TYR A 5 -12.70 2.41 -32.24
C TYR A 5 -13.30 1.22 -33.01
N GLU A 6 -12.76 0.05 -32.76
CA GLU A 6 -13.34 -1.20 -33.22
C GLU A 6 -13.89 -1.97 -32.03
N MET A 7 -14.99 -2.68 -32.25
CA MET A 7 -15.63 -3.52 -31.25
C MET A 7 -15.81 -4.94 -31.78
N GLN A 8 -15.37 -5.91 -30.96
CA GLN A 8 -15.51 -7.33 -31.27
C GLN A 8 -15.81 -8.12 -30.01
N GLU A 9 -16.27 -9.35 -30.18
CA GLU A 9 -16.45 -10.23 -29.02
C GLU A 9 -15.11 -10.58 -28.38
N GLY A 10 -15.05 -10.49 -27.05
CA GLY A 10 -13.89 -10.86 -26.26
C GLY A 10 -13.97 -12.31 -25.79
N ASN A 11 -12.84 -12.85 -25.35
CA ASN A 11 -12.72 -14.22 -24.83
C ASN A 11 -12.47 -14.29 -23.32
N LYS A 12 -12.67 -13.17 -22.60
CA LYS A 12 -12.47 -13.11 -21.14
C LYS A 12 -13.55 -13.92 -20.44
N THR A 13 -13.15 -14.95 -19.70
CA THR A 13 -14.06 -15.87 -18.98
C THR A 13 -14.29 -15.50 -17.53
N THR A 14 -13.49 -14.57 -16.98
CA THR A 14 -13.58 -14.14 -15.59
C THR A 14 -14.28 -12.78 -15.48
N VAL A 15 -14.97 -12.56 -14.37
CA VAL A 15 -15.59 -11.25 -14.07
C VAL A 15 -14.51 -10.18 -13.93
N GLY A 16 -14.77 -9.01 -14.48
CA GLY A 16 -13.89 -7.83 -14.40
C GLY A 16 -13.53 -7.26 -15.76
N THR A 17 -12.81 -6.17 -15.77
CA THR A 17 -12.36 -5.44 -16.95
C THR A 17 -10.85 -5.54 -17.07
N GLU A 18 -10.34 -5.78 -18.26
CA GLU A 18 -8.92 -5.74 -18.58
C GLU A 18 -8.66 -4.59 -19.54
N ILE A 19 -7.67 -3.76 -19.21
CA ILE A 19 -7.26 -2.62 -20.03
C ILE A 19 -5.77 -2.77 -20.31
N THR A 20 -5.40 -2.88 -21.60
CA THR A 20 -4.01 -2.94 -22.04
C THR A 20 -3.61 -1.62 -22.68
N LEU A 21 -2.57 -0.99 -22.16
CA LEU A 21 -2.01 0.24 -22.70
C LEU A 21 -0.69 -0.07 -23.40
N TYR A 22 -0.64 0.20 -24.71
CA TYR A 22 0.60 0.14 -25.48
C TYR A 22 1.29 1.47 -25.43
N LEU A 23 2.47 1.52 -24.82
CA LEU A 23 3.21 2.76 -24.59
C LEU A 23 4.03 3.14 -25.83
N ASN A 24 4.02 4.43 -26.16
CA ASN A 24 4.95 5.00 -27.13
C ASN A 24 6.32 5.27 -26.50
N GLU A 25 7.31 5.68 -27.31
CA GLU A 25 8.68 5.93 -26.84
C GLU A 25 8.74 6.97 -25.73
N ASP A 26 7.96 8.04 -25.82
CA ASP A 26 7.92 9.12 -24.83
C ASP A 26 7.34 8.69 -23.47
N SER A 27 6.63 7.57 -23.44
CA SER A 27 5.93 7.06 -22.25
C SER A 27 6.56 5.76 -21.71
N LEU A 28 7.67 5.29 -22.27
CA LEU A 28 8.33 4.05 -21.84
C LEU A 28 8.82 4.09 -20.38
N GLU A 29 9.02 5.28 -19.80
CA GLU A 29 9.34 5.41 -18.39
C GLU A 29 8.32 4.72 -17.47
N PHE A 30 7.03 4.70 -17.88
CA PHE A 30 5.96 4.06 -17.10
C PHE A 30 5.92 2.53 -17.23
N ALA A 31 6.71 1.95 -18.12
CA ALA A 31 6.93 0.51 -18.17
C ALA A 31 7.90 0.03 -17.06
N ASN A 32 8.56 0.97 -16.37
CA ASN A 32 9.41 0.66 -15.22
C ASN A 32 8.55 0.53 -13.97
N GLU A 33 8.71 -0.58 -13.23
CA GLU A 33 7.93 -0.87 -12.02
C GLU A 33 8.07 0.22 -10.95
N TYR A 34 9.28 0.74 -10.73
CA TYR A 34 9.51 1.79 -9.73
C TYR A 34 8.80 3.09 -10.09
N ARG A 35 8.85 3.46 -11.38
CA ARG A 35 8.17 4.66 -11.85
C ARG A 35 6.66 4.53 -11.82
N ALA A 36 6.14 3.38 -12.23
CA ALA A 36 4.71 3.07 -12.12
C ALA A 36 4.23 3.11 -10.66
N ARG A 37 4.99 2.52 -9.74
CA ARG A 37 4.71 2.53 -8.31
C ARG A 37 4.69 3.95 -7.74
N GLU A 38 5.70 4.76 -8.04
CA GLU A 38 5.78 6.17 -7.61
C GLU A 38 4.54 6.97 -8.03
N VAL A 39 4.10 6.79 -9.29
CA VAL A 39 2.90 7.46 -9.80
C VAL A 39 1.64 6.97 -9.09
N LEU A 40 1.50 5.65 -8.90
CA LEU A 40 0.35 5.09 -8.18
C LEU A 40 0.33 5.55 -6.71
N GLU A 41 1.45 5.55 -6.03
CA GLU A 41 1.56 6.04 -4.65
C GLU A 41 1.19 7.53 -4.58
N ARG A 42 1.63 8.33 -5.53
CA ARG A 42 1.34 9.76 -5.55
C ARG A 42 -0.14 10.09 -5.75
N TYR A 43 -0.82 9.35 -6.62
CA TYR A 43 -2.18 9.70 -7.03
C TYR A 43 -3.27 8.78 -6.48
N CYS A 44 -2.90 7.58 -6.04
CA CYS A 44 -3.84 6.52 -5.69
C CYS A 44 -3.71 6.03 -4.24
N SER A 45 -2.82 6.61 -3.43
CA SER A 45 -2.56 6.14 -2.05
C SER A 45 -3.80 6.04 -1.17
N PHE A 46 -4.82 6.81 -1.46
CA PHE A 46 -6.04 6.87 -0.65
C PHE A 46 -7.32 6.59 -1.46
N MET A 47 -7.18 5.82 -2.53
CA MET A 47 -8.34 5.34 -3.27
C MET A 47 -9.16 4.36 -2.41
N PRO A 48 -10.51 4.39 -2.51
CA PRO A 48 -11.38 3.53 -1.71
C PRO A 48 -11.42 2.08 -2.19
N VAL A 49 -10.49 1.70 -3.06
CA VAL A 49 -10.31 0.36 -3.61
C VAL A 49 -8.86 -0.05 -3.47
N GLU A 50 -8.62 -1.33 -3.24
CA GLU A 50 -7.26 -1.86 -3.18
C GLU A 50 -6.63 -1.87 -4.57
N ILE A 51 -5.38 -1.42 -4.65
CA ILE A 51 -4.60 -1.35 -5.88
C ILE A 51 -3.30 -2.12 -5.68
N PHE A 52 -3.09 -3.10 -6.54
CA PHE A 52 -1.89 -3.93 -6.52
C PHE A 52 -1.08 -3.72 -7.79
N LEU A 53 0.22 -3.66 -7.64
CA LEU A 53 1.16 -3.61 -8.76
C LEU A 53 2.02 -4.85 -8.75
N SER A 54 2.05 -5.56 -9.86
CA SER A 54 2.90 -6.73 -10.06
C SER A 54 3.53 -6.72 -11.45
N LYS A 55 4.70 -7.33 -11.56
CA LYS A 55 5.36 -7.54 -12.84
C LYS A 55 4.86 -8.85 -13.46
N ALA A 56 4.44 -8.81 -14.72
CA ALA A 56 3.77 -9.94 -15.38
C ALA A 56 4.59 -11.25 -15.37
N ASN A 57 5.93 -11.16 -15.42
CA ASN A 57 6.83 -12.30 -15.47
C ASN A 57 7.76 -12.38 -14.25
N ALA A 58 7.34 -11.83 -13.11
CA ALA A 58 8.12 -11.93 -11.88
C ALA A 58 8.08 -13.37 -11.36
N GLU A 59 9.21 -13.85 -10.88
CA GLU A 59 9.24 -15.07 -10.10
C GLU A 59 8.52 -14.83 -8.75
N PRO A 60 7.77 -15.81 -8.22
CA PRO A 60 7.11 -15.66 -6.96
C PRO A 60 8.13 -15.46 -5.84
N GLU A 61 7.89 -14.49 -4.99
CA GLU A 61 8.64 -14.29 -3.76
C GLU A 61 7.95 -15.02 -2.62
N TYR A 62 8.71 -15.41 -1.61
CA TYR A 62 8.21 -16.25 -0.50
C TYR A 62 8.54 -15.58 0.82
N ASP A 63 7.61 -15.71 1.76
CA ASP A 63 7.77 -15.32 3.16
C ASP A 63 7.62 -16.54 4.06
N THR A 64 8.36 -16.57 5.16
CA THR A 64 8.20 -17.60 6.19
C THR A 64 7.50 -16.97 7.40
N ILE A 65 6.34 -17.50 7.73
CA ILE A 65 5.50 -17.02 8.84
C ILE A 65 5.24 -18.16 9.82
N ASP A 66 4.75 -17.82 11.00
CA ASP A 66 4.28 -18.85 11.95
C ASP A 66 3.04 -19.56 11.39
N GLU A 67 2.90 -20.85 11.66
CA GLU A 67 1.82 -21.66 11.10
C GLU A 67 0.43 -21.14 11.52
N ASP A 68 0.35 -20.55 12.72
CA ASP A 68 -0.88 -19.94 13.25
C ASP A 68 -1.30 -18.65 12.51
N ASP A 69 -0.37 -18.02 11.78
CA ASP A 69 -0.61 -16.80 11.01
C ASP A 69 -1.01 -17.06 9.55
N VAL A 70 -1.10 -18.33 9.15
CA VAL A 70 -1.51 -18.73 7.80
C VAL A 70 -3.00 -18.49 7.61
N LEU A 71 -3.34 -17.77 6.55
CA LEU A 71 -4.73 -17.51 6.17
C LEU A 71 -5.22 -18.51 5.12
N ASP A 72 -6.53 -18.74 5.06
CA ASP A 72 -7.16 -19.59 4.05
C ASP A 72 -6.87 -19.16 2.59
N THR A 73 -6.52 -17.89 2.42
CA THR A 73 -6.17 -17.29 1.12
C THR A 73 -4.72 -17.50 0.73
N ASP A 74 -3.86 -17.93 1.66
CA ASP A 74 -2.44 -18.09 1.40
C ASP A 74 -2.14 -19.34 0.57
N THR A 75 -1.16 -19.23 -0.29
CA THR A 75 -0.59 -20.39 -0.99
C THR A 75 0.61 -20.88 -0.21
N VAL A 76 0.43 -21.94 0.56
CA VAL A 76 1.49 -22.60 1.31
C VAL A 76 2.32 -23.47 0.37
N VAL A 77 3.63 -23.25 0.37
CA VAL A 77 4.59 -23.99 -0.45
C VAL A 77 5.24 -25.10 0.34
N GLU A 78 5.55 -24.83 1.62
CA GLU A 78 6.28 -25.77 2.47
C GLU A 78 5.92 -25.52 3.96
N HIS A 79 5.83 -26.59 4.74
CA HIS A 79 5.74 -26.54 6.19
C HIS A 79 7.13 -26.80 6.77
N ILE A 80 7.59 -25.91 7.66
CA ILE A 80 8.92 -25.95 8.26
C ILE A 80 8.78 -26.16 9.76
N THR A 81 9.49 -27.13 10.32
CA THR A 81 9.58 -27.30 11.76
C THR A 81 10.99 -26.89 12.19
N GLU A 82 11.09 -25.82 12.96
CA GLU A 82 12.36 -25.39 13.57
C GLU A 82 12.52 -26.05 14.93
N GLU A 83 13.50 -26.92 15.05
CA GLU A 83 13.88 -27.50 16.35
C GLU A 83 14.57 -26.43 17.22
N PRO A 84 14.34 -26.41 18.53
CA PRO A 84 15.01 -25.49 19.44
C PRO A 84 16.53 -25.69 19.38
N LYS A 85 17.28 -24.61 19.42
CA LYS A 85 18.74 -24.65 19.42
C LYS A 85 19.26 -25.35 20.67
N GLU A 86 20.40 -26.05 20.55
CA GLU A 86 21.04 -26.74 21.70
C GLU A 86 21.17 -25.78 22.90
N GLY A 87 20.43 -26.09 23.98
CA GLY A 87 20.41 -25.32 25.23
C GLY A 87 19.18 -24.45 25.47
N GLU A 88 18.22 -24.37 24.52
CA GLU A 88 16.92 -23.73 24.73
C GLU A 88 15.86 -24.81 25.03
N GLU A 89 15.24 -24.75 26.20
CA GLU A 89 14.05 -25.53 26.53
C GLU A 89 12.83 -24.87 25.85
N GLY A 90 12.31 -25.47 24.79
CA GLY A 90 11.11 -24.97 24.10
C GLY A 90 10.52 -26.02 23.17
N GLU A 91 9.23 -25.90 22.88
CA GLU A 91 8.57 -26.73 21.86
C GLU A 91 9.04 -26.34 20.46
N PRO A 92 9.12 -27.28 19.49
CA PRO A 92 9.43 -27.00 18.11
C PRO A 92 8.48 -25.94 17.54
N LYS A 93 9.02 -24.88 16.94
CA LYS A 93 8.21 -23.86 16.29
C LYS A 93 7.83 -24.32 14.89
N LYS A 94 6.52 -24.33 14.63
CA LYS A 94 5.99 -24.64 13.31
C LYS A 94 5.84 -23.38 12.49
N LYS A 95 6.45 -23.37 11.32
CA LYS A 95 6.38 -22.27 10.36
C LYS A 95 5.91 -22.77 9.00
N ALA A 96 5.33 -21.87 8.24
CA ALA A 96 4.93 -22.13 6.87
C ALA A 96 5.63 -21.15 5.92
N LYS A 97 6.15 -21.68 4.83
CA LYS A 97 6.63 -20.88 3.71
C LYS A 97 5.45 -20.66 2.77
N ILE A 98 5.07 -19.40 2.61
CA ILE A 98 3.95 -18.99 1.76
C ILE A 98 4.45 -18.15 0.58
N VAL A 99 3.68 -18.11 -0.49
CA VAL A 99 3.87 -17.10 -1.52
C VAL A 99 3.60 -15.74 -0.88
N ARG A 100 4.52 -14.77 -1.07
CA ARG A 100 4.38 -13.43 -0.50
C ARG A 100 3.02 -12.83 -0.84
N ARG A 101 2.31 -12.38 0.18
CA ARG A 101 1.03 -11.72 0.02
C ARG A 101 1.19 -10.43 -0.78
N PRO A 102 0.32 -10.14 -1.76
CA PRO A 102 0.35 -8.86 -2.42
C PRO A 102 0.02 -7.73 -1.43
N VAL A 103 0.75 -6.63 -1.52
CA VAL A 103 0.53 -5.46 -0.68
C VAL A 103 -0.18 -4.39 -1.50
N SER A 104 -1.32 -3.90 -1.00
CA SER A 104 -2.03 -2.81 -1.64
C SER A 104 -1.24 -1.51 -1.54
N ILE A 105 -1.13 -0.79 -2.65
CA ILE A 105 -0.55 0.56 -2.70
C ILE A 105 -1.50 1.55 -2.02
N SER A 106 -2.81 1.36 -2.21
CA SER A 106 -3.83 2.23 -1.63
C SER A 106 -4.16 1.81 -0.20
N ASP A 107 -4.35 2.81 0.65
CA ASP A 107 -4.94 2.67 1.98
C ASP A 107 -6.43 3.00 1.87
N THR A 108 -7.28 1.97 1.95
CA THR A 108 -8.73 2.11 1.81
C THR A 108 -9.40 2.68 3.06
N HIS A 109 -8.68 2.72 4.19
CA HIS A 109 -9.16 3.22 5.47
C HIS A 109 -8.15 4.19 6.10
N PRO A 110 -7.85 5.31 5.42
CA PRO A 110 -6.88 6.27 5.93
C PRO A 110 -7.33 6.88 7.26
N LEU A 111 -6.37 7.37 8.04
CA LEU A 111 -6.59 7.86 9.40
C LEU A 111 -7.73 8.90 9.50
N TRP A 112 -7.89 9.76 8.49
CA TRP A 112 -8.94 10.78 8.49
C TRP A 112 -10.38 10.23 8.36
N THR A 113 -10.55 8.96 8.03
CA THR A 113 -11.87 8.32 8.00
C THR A 113 -12.34 7.88 9.37
N LYS A 114 -11.43 7.77 10.34
CA LYS A 114 -11.74 7.43 11.73
C LYS A 114 -12.35 8.61 12.47
N ASN A 115 -13.07 8.31 13.55
CA ASN A 115 -13.51 9.37 14.44
C ASN A 115 -12.29 9.98 15.17
N PRO A 116 -12.16 11.31 15.23
CA PRO A 116 -11.06 11.96 15.96
C PRO A 116 -10.88 11.48 17.40
N SER A 117 -11.97 11.11 18.08
CA SER A 117 -11.94 10.61 19.46
C SER A 117 -11.29 9.22 19.61
N GLU A 118 -11.15 8.48 18.50
CA GLU A 118 -10.55 7.15 18.46
C GLU A 118 -9.08 7.19 18.05
N CYS A 119 -8.58 8.37 17.67
CA CYS A 119 -7.22 8.56 17.21
C CYS A 119 -6.32 9.07 18.36
N THR A 120 -5.16 8.46 18.50
CA THR A 120 -4.12 8.87 19.45
C THR A 120 -3.16 9.88 18.82
N LYS A 121 -2.37 10.56 19.66
CA LYS A 121 -1.30 11.45 19.18
C LYS A 121 -0.32 10.70 18.27
N ASP A 122 0.03 9.48 18.64
CA ASP A 122 1.00 8.68 17.89
C ASP A 122 0.45 8.29 16.54
N ASP A 123 -0.85 7.97 16.41
CA ASP A 123 -1.50 7.71 15.11
C ASP A 123 -1.33 8.88 14.15
N TYR A 124 -1.51 10.12 14.63
CA TYR A 124 -1.36 11.32 13.80
C TYR A 124 0.09 11.55 13.39
N ILE A 125 1.05 11.33 14.28
CA ILE A 125 2.48 11.51 13.99
C ILE A 125 2.96 10.45 12.98
N ASP A 126 2.57 9.20 13.16
CA ASP A 126 2.96 8.11 12.28
C ASP A 126 2.33 8.27 10.89
N PHE A 127 1.07 8.71 10.84
CA PHE A 127 0.42 9.02 9.57
C PHE A 127 1.11 10.18 8.85
N TYR A 128 1.48 11.26 9.57
CA TYR A 128 2.23 12.38 9.01
C TYR A 128 3.57 11.92 8.42
N ARG A 129 4.35 11.15 9.17
CA ARG A 129 5.63 10.62 8.73
C ARG A 129 5.51 9.75 7.47
N LYS A 130 4.49 8.89 7.46
CA LYS A 130 4.21 7.99 6.32
C LYS A 130 3.85 8.78 5.06
N VAL A 131 2.97 9.78 5.17
CA VAL A 131 2.43 10.50 4.02
C VAL A 131 3.40 11.52 3.45
N PHE A 132 4.07 12.28 4.34
CA PHE A 132 4.95 13.37 3.93
C PHE A 132 6.43 12.99 3.90
N MET A 133 6.76 11.75 4.29
CA MET A 133 8.15 11.26 4.39
C MET A 133 9.02 12.18 5.25
N ASP A 134 8.41 12.87 6.22
CA ASP A 134 9.06 13.78 7.16
C ASP A 134 9.17 13.12 8.53
N TYR A 135 10.39 12.89 8.99
CA TYR A 135 10.65 12.26 10.28
C TYR A 135 10.47 13.20 11.48
N LYS A 136 10.35 14.51 11.23
CA LYS A 136 10.06 15.50 12.28
C LYS A 136 8.59 15.41 12.68
N GLU A 137 8.30 15.75 13.92
CA GLU A 137 6.91 15.90 14.35
C GLU A 137 6.33 17.20 13.79
N PRO A 138 5.07 17.21 13.34
CA PRO A 138 4.39 18.44 12.99
C PRO A 138 4.22 19.34 14.22
N LEU A 139 4.03 20.63 14.02
CA LEU A 139 3.71 21.56 15.12
C LEU A 139 2.38 21.22 15.76
N PHE A 140 1.37 21.03 14.93
CA PHE A 140 0.02 20.59 15.29
C PHE A 140 -0.71 20.11 14.05
N TRP A 141 -1.90 19.59 14.26
CA TRP A 141 -2.81 19.16 13.19
C TRP A 141 -4.26 19.48 13.55
N ILE A 142 -5.10 19.50 12.52
CA ILE A 142 -6.54 19.64 12.67
C ILE A 142 -7.19 18.47 11.93
N HIS A 143 -7.90 17.62 12.64
CA HIS A 143 -8.68 16.54 12.05
C HIS A 143 -10.08 17.06 11.73
N LEU A 144 -10.37 17.14 10.44
CA LEU A 144 -11.65 17.60 9.92
C LEU A 144 -12.56 16.38 9.65
N ASN A 145 -13.73 16.39 10.30
CA ASN A 145 -14.78 15.41 10.05
C ASN A 145 -16.12 16.14 10.12
N MET A 146 -16.45 16.84 9.04
CA MET A 146 -17.64 17.65 8.94
C MET A 146 -18.58 17.07 7.89
N ASP A 147 -19.83 16.87 8.27
CA ASP A 147 -20.87 16.39 7.35
C ASP A 147 -21.74 17.53 6.78
N TYR A 148 -21.71 18.70 7.42
CA TYR A 148 -22.49 19.88 7.02
C TYR A 148 -21.69 21.17 7.26
N PRO A 149 -21.77 22.20 6.39
CA PRO A 149 -22.52 22.27 5.13
C PRO A 149 -21.87 21.52 3.97
N PHE A 150 -20.63 21.06 4.13
CA PHE A 150 -19.89 20.30 3.13
C PHE A 150 -19.39 19.02 3.78
N ASN A 151 -19.53 17.91 3.10
CA ASN A 151 -18.88 16.67 3.52
C ASN A 151 -17.37 16.81 3.32
N LEU A 152 -16.67 17.16 4.40
CA LEU A 152 -15.22 17.38 4.40
C LEU A 152 -14.56 16.51 5.45
N LYS A 153 -13.74 15.58 5.00
CA LYS A 153 -12.94 14.70 5.84
C LYS A 153 -11.47 14.81 5.46
N GLY A 154 -10.62 14.96 6.45
CA GLY A 154 -9.18 15.09 6.21
C GLY A 154 -8.42 15.51 7.45
N ILE A 155 -7.11 15.54 7.35
CA ILE A 155 -6.24 16.05 8.40
C ILE A 155 -5.35 17.14 7.80
N LEU A 156 -5.40 18.33 8.37
CA LEU A 156 -4.49 19.41 8.04
C LEU A 156 -3.30 19.34 8.98
N TYR A 157 -2.10 19.19 8.42
CA TYR A 157 -0.86 19.23 9.19
C TYR A 157 -0.13 20.53 8.99
N PHE A 158 0.46 21.04 10.08
CA PHE A 158 1.31 22.21 10.09
C PHE A 158 2.74 21.78 10.41
N PRO A 159 3.63 21.72 9.42
CA PRO A 159 5.00 21.29 9.62
C PRO A 159 5.81 22.31 10.41
N LYS A 160 6.85 21.85 11.09
CA LYS A 160 7.88 22.74 11.65
C LYS A 160 8.68 23.36 10.51
N ILE A 161 8.87 24.68 10.54
CA ILE A 161 9.69 25.38 9.55
C ILE A 161 11.14 24.90 9.66
N ASN A 162 11.73 24.53 8.54
CA ASN A 162 13.11 24.10 8.47
C ASN A 162 13.99 25.35 8.25
N THR A 163 14.48 25.98 9.31
CA THR A 163 15.36 27.14 9.22
C THR A 163 16.77 26.84 8.70
N GLU A 164 17.09 25.57 8.48
CA GLU A 164 18.41 25.15 7.98
C GLU A 164 18.59 25.38 6.46
N TYR A 165 17.50 25.62 5.71
CA TYR A 165 17.57 25.88 4.25
C TYR A 165 17.39 27.35 3.87
N ASP A 166 17.09 28.24 4.79
CA ASP A 166 16.91 29.68 4.54
C ASP A 166 18.20 30.51 4.71
N SER A 167 19.36 29.86 4.70
CA SER A 167 20.66 30.51 4.82
C SER A 167 21.49 30.35 3.54
N ILE A 168 20.94 30.78 2.38
CA ILE A 168 21.73 31.04 1.17
C ILE A 168 21.25 32.34 0.57
#